data_3150e7b756b7980f787b83e41bf8c4fd
#
_entry.id   3150e7b756b7980f787b83e41bf8c4fd
#
_cell.length_a   1.000
_cell.length_b   1.000
_cell.length_c   1.000
_cell.angle_alpha   90.00
_cell.angle_beta   90.00
_cell.angle_gamma   90.00
#
_symmetry.space_group_name_H-M   'P 1'
#
loop_
_entity.id
_entity.type
_entity.pdbx_description
1 polymer ?
#
loop_
_entity_poly.entity_id
_entity_poly.type
_entity_poly.pdbx_seq_one_letter_code
_entity_poly.pdbx_strand_id
1 'polypeptide(L)'
;VGRIAATLEETGAAANTLVVFTSDNGSYAGNLKGHRPNGSLRGRKGQIFEGGHRVPLIIRWPEQVAAGSRNDQLVGLNDLPATLAAILESPIEEGEAEDSINLMPTLRDPGKPVRDSLVHHSVSGEFALRSGKWKMIPSKKMLFNLATDPVEVKNQWNDQLKIISELKQLMGQITIARADKKNASKPSGPKFQLDYKKKGPHDGPR
;
A
#
# COMPACT_ATOMS: atom_id res chain seq x y z
N VAL A 1 0.74 13.40 16.96
CA VAL A 1 0.93 12.00 17.40
C VAL A 1 1.30 11.96 18.88
N GLY A 2 2.33 12.71 19.36
CA GLY A 2 2.79 12.66 20.75
C GLY A 2 1.68 12.93 21.79
N ARG A 3 0.85 13.95 21.58
CA ARG A 3 -0.28 14.26 22.50
C ARG A 3 -1.30 13.12 22.59
N ILE A 4 -1.61 12.46 21.46
CA ILE A 4 -2.51 11.29 21.44
C ILE A 4 -1.91 10.14 22.26
N ALA A 5 -0.62 9.85 22.05
CA ALA A 5 0.08 8.81 22.80
C ALA A 5 0.09 9.09 24.31
N ALA A 6 0.37 10.36 24.71
CA ALA A 6 0.33 10.77 26.11
C ALA A 6 -1.08 10.58 26.73
N THR A 7 -2.13 11.01 26.04
CA THR A 7 -3.50 10.82 26.53
C THR A 7 -3.88 9.33 26.68
N LEU A 8 -3.43 8.47 25.77
CA LEU A 8 -3.65 7.02 25.92
C LEU A 8 -2.95 6.44 27.15
N GLU A 9 -1.74 6.91 27.48
CA GLU A 9 -1.05 6.51 28.71
C GLU A 9 -1.78 7.04 29.96
N GLU A 10 -2.14 8.33 29.97
CA GLU A 10 -2.84 8.97 31.10
C GLU A 10 -4.19 8.32 31.39
N THR A 11 -4.89 7.82 30.36
CA THR A 11 -6.20 7.15 30.52
C THR A 11 -6.09 5.64 30.76
N GLY A 12 -4.89 5.08 30.76
CA GLY A 12 -4.66 3.64 30.91
C GLY A 12 -5.08 2.81 29.68
N ALA A 13 -5.44 3.44 28.57
CA ALA A 13 -5.89 2.72 27.37
C ALA A 13 -4.73 2.29 26.44
N ALA A 14 -3.51 2.73 26.71
CA ALA A 14 -2.37 2.58 25.80
C ALA A 14 -2.02 1.13 25.48
N ALA A 15 -2.11 0.23 26.44
CA ALA A 15 -1.72 -1.18 26.29
C ALA A 15 -2.56 -1.89 25.22
N ASN A 16 -3.87 -1.72 25.27
CA ASN A 16 -4.84 -2.35 24.35
C ASN A 16 -5.37 -1.40 23.26
N THR A 17 -4.55 -0.45 22.81
CA THR A 17 -4.91 0.43 21.69
C THR A 17 -3.94 0.25 20.54
N LEU A 18 -4.48 -0.15 19.37
CA LEU A 18 -3.76 -0.13 18.10
C LEU A 18 -3.71 1.29 17.57
N VAL A 19 -2.52 1.88 17.52
CA VAL A 19 -2.27 3.17 16.88
C VAL A 19 -1.53 2.95 15.56
N VAL A 20 -2.14 3.39 14.46
CA VAL A 20 -1.52 3.35 13.12
C VAL A 20 -1.25 4.77 12.66
N PHE A 21 0.01 5.06 12.37
CA PHE A 21 0.42 6.34 11.76
C PHE A 21 0.95 6.06 10.34
N THR A 22 0.32 6.65 9.36
CA THR A 22 0.67 6.47 7.95
C THR A 22 0.22 7.67 7.10
N SER A 23 0.41 7.60 5.79
CA SER A 23 -0.15 8.52 4.79
C SER A 23 -0.85 7.70 3.73
N ASP A 24 -1.89 8.25 3.11
CA ASP A 24 -2.64 7.62 2.02
C ASP A 24 -1.81 7.43 0.74
N ASN A 25 -0.85 8.33 0.51
CA ASN A 25 0.05 8.33 -0.65
C ASN A 25 1.31 9.17 -0.38
N GLY A 26 2.26 9.12 -1.31
CA GLY A 26 3.42 9.98 -1.28
C GLY A 26 3.08 11.47 -1.41
N SER A 27 4.00 12.35 -1.03
CA SER A 27 3.78 13.80 -1.09
C SER A 27 3.49 14.27 -2.51
N TYR A 28 2.55 15.19 -2.64
CA TYR A 28 2.29 15.91 -3.90
C TYR A 28 3.34 16.98 -4.16
N ALA A 29 3.79 17.66 -3.11
CA ALA A 29 4.80 18.68 -3.22
C ALA A 29 6.14 18.07 -3.67
N GLY A 30 6.70 18.62 -4.74
CA GLY A 30 8.05 18.31 -5.15
C GLY A 30 9.09 18.89 -4.20
N ASN A 31 10.31 19.01 -4.67
CA ASN A 31 11.40 19.63 -3.93
C ASN A 31 11.19 21.16 -3.83
N LEU A 32 10.45 21.60 -2.81
CA LEU A 32 10.16 23.01 -2.57
C LEU A 32 11.18 23.56 -1.56
N LYS A 33 11.98 24.53 -2.00
CA LYS A 33 12.97 25.21 -1.13
C LYS A 33 13.90 24.26 -0.34
N GLY A 34 14.33 23.16 -0.97
CA GLY A 34 15.18 22.15 -0.34
C GLY A 34 14.45 21.10 0.49
N HIS A 35 13.14 21.22 0.70
CA HIS A 35 12.35 20.20 1.37
C HIS A 35 12.10 19.00 0.44
N ARG A 36 12.45 17.80 0.90
CA ARG A 36 12.30 16.54 0.17
C ARG A 36 11.32 15.61 0.90
N PRO A 37 10.02 15.81 0.77
CA PRO A 37 9.02 15.07 1.58
C PRO A 37 8.98 13.58 1.29
N ASN A 38 9.39 13.13 0.08
CA ASN A 38 9.54 11.72 -0.28
C ASN A 38 11.01 11.23 -0.13
N GLY A 39 11.87 12.00 0.53
CA GLY A 39 13.30 11.69 0.66
C GLY A 39 13.99 11.62 -0.70
N SER A 40 14.70 10.52 -0.95
CA SER A 40 15.37 10.22 -2.22
C SER A 40 14.48 9.43 -3.19
N LEU A 41 13.28 9.00 -2.79
CA LEU A 41 12.40 8.18 -3.63
C LEU A 41 11.92 8.95 -4.84
N ARG A 42 11.98 8.31 -6.00
CA ARG A 42 11.52 8.88 -7.27
C ARG A 42 10.01 9.07 -7.28
N GLY A 43 9.57 10.17 -7.86
CA GLY A 43 8.15 10.44 -8.09
C GLY A 43 7.45 11.11 -6.90
N ARG A 44 6.12 11.22 -7.05
CA ARG A 44 5.24 11.93 -6.13
C ARG A 44 3.82 11.34 -6.19
N LYS A 45 2.91 11.83 -5.34
CA LYS A 45 1.48 11.48 -5.36
C LYS A 45 0.95 11.32 -6.78
N GLY A 46 0.27 10.22 -7.02
CA GLY A 46 -0.34 9.86 -8.29
C GLY A 46 0.58 9.20 -9.30
N GLN A 47 1.90 9.18 -9.09
CA GLN A 47 2.85 8.53 -9.99
C GLN A 47 3.14 7.08 -9.57
N ILE A 48 3.57 6.25 -10.53
CA ILE A 48 3.81 4.81 -10.36
C ILE A 48 5.11 4.50 -9.61
N PHE A 49 6.00 5.46 -9.44
CA PHE A 49 7.29 5.30 -8.78
C PHE A 49 7.19 5.26 -7.26
N GLU A 50 8.23 4.78 -6.57
CA GLU A 50 8.23 4.58 -5.11
C GLU A 50 7.78 5.82 -4.32
N GLY A 51 8.18 7.01 -4.72
CA GLY A 51 7.75 8.25 -4.06
C GLY A 51 6.26 8.56 -4.16
N GLY A 52 5.51 7.85 -5.02
CA GLY A 52 4.05 7.93 -5.10
C GLY A 52 3.32 7.01 -4.13
N HIS A 53 3.94 5.93 -3.68
CA HIS A 53 3.29 4.83 -2.95
C HIS A 53 3.97 4.45 -1.65
N ARG A 54 5.30 4.55 -1.57
CA ARG A 54 6.06 4.14 -0.40
C ARG A 54 5.98 5.22 0.67
N VAL A 55 5.07 5.02 1.59
CA VAL A 55 4.76 5.93 2.70
C VAL A 55 5.23 5.35 4.03
N PRO A 56 5.46 6.18 5.05
CA PRO A 56 5.68 5.68 6.40
C PRO A 56 4.49 4.84 6.87
N LEU A 57 4.78 3.71 7.52
CA LEU A 57 3.80 2.92 8.25
C LEU A 57 4.40 2.62 9.63
N ILE A 58 3.84 3.23 10.66
CA ILE A 58 4.25 3.07 12.05
C ILE A 58 3.07 2.51 12.83
N ILE A 59 3.29 1.38 13.47
CA ILE A 59 2.25 0.69 14.25
C ILE A 59 2.72 0.59 15.71
N ARG A 60 1.87 1.04 16.62
CA ARG A 60 2.08 0.89 18.06
C ARG A 60 0.90 0.13 18.65
N TRP A 61 1.20 -1.00 19.26
CA TRP A 61 0.27 -1.80 20.05
C TRP A 61 1.05 -2.58 21.09
N PRO A 62 1.25 -2.04 22.30
CA PRO A 62 2.19 -2.60 23.29
C PRO A 62 1.99 -4.06 23.62
N GLU A 63 0.74 -4.56 23.67
CA GLU A 63 0.46 -5.96 23.98
C GLU A 63 0.74 -6.94 22.83
N GLN A 64 0.85 -6.45 21.59
CA GLN A 64 0.89 -7.32 20.41
C GLN A 64 2.12 -7.09 19.53
N VAL A 65 2.74 -5.91 19.60
CA VAL A 65 3.85 -5.50 18.73
C VAL A 65 5.03 -5.08 19.58
N ALA A 66 6.18 -5.74 19.38
CA ALA A 66 7.40 -5.44 20.12
C ALA A 66 7.87 -4.00 19.87
N ALA A 67 8.18 -3.28 20.96
CA ALA A 67 8.68 -1.92 20.88
C ALA A 67 10.04 -1.87 20.14
N GLY A 68 10.21 -0.86 19.27
CA GLY A 68 11.43 -0.67 18.49
C GLY A 68 11.67 -1.69 17.39
N SER A 69 10.73 -2.62 17.15
CA SER A 69 10.82 -3.58 16.06
C SER A 69 10.80 -2.88 14.70
N ARG A 70 11.48 -3.48 13.72
CA ARG A 70 11.46 -3.06 12.31
C ARG A 70 11.00 -4.21 11.46
N ASN A 71 10.24 -3.91 10.42
CA ASN A 71 9.69 -4.90 9.51
C ASN A 71 9.91 -4.45 8.06
N ASP A 72 10.65 -5.26 7.30
CA ASP A 72 10.97 -5.01 5.89
C ASP A 72 10.11 -5.85 4.93
N GLN A 73 9.09 -6.51 5.45
CA GLN A 73 8.19 -7.31 4.63
C GLN A 73 7.32 -6.43 3.73
N LEU A 74 6.93 -6.99 2.58
CA LEU A 74 6.05 -6.31 1.64
C LEU A 74 4.63 -6.26 2.20
N VAL A 75 4.15 -5.06 2.45
CA VAL A 75 2.80 -4.78 2.97
C VAL A 75 2.16 -3.62 2.21
N GLY A 76 0.84 -3.55 2.20
CA GLY A 76 0.10 -2.45 1.60
C GLY A 76 -0.93 -1.87 2.58
N LEU A 77 -1.35 -0.62 2.37
CA LEU A 77 -2.44 -0.03 3.18
C LEU A 77 -3.78 -0.75 2.97
N ASN A 78 -3.94 -1.39 1.82
CA ASN A 78 -5.06 -2.28 1.52
C ASN A 78 -5.10 -3.55 2.41
N ASP A 79 -4.08 -3.80 3.23
CA ASP A 79 -4.04 -4.92 4.17
C ASP A 79 -4.67 -4.58 5.54
N LEU A 80 -4.95 -3.30 5.78
CA LEU A 80 -5.59 -2.87 7.04
C LEU A 80 -6.98 -3.48 7.25
N PRO A 81 -7.88 -3.58 6.25
CA PRO A 81 -9.19 -4.20 6.43
C PRO A 81 -9.11 -5.64 6.95
N ALA A 82 -8.33 -6.52 6.30
CA ALA A 82 -8.19 -7.90 6.76
C ALA A 82 -7.49 -8.01 8.12
N THR A 83 -6.59 -7.07 8.41
CA THR A 83 -5.92 -7.00 9.72
C THR A 83 -6.90 -6.62 10.82
N LEU A 84 -7.72 -5.60 10.59
CA LEU A 84 -8.75 -5.17 11.56
C LEU A 84 -9.83 -6.22 11.73
N ALA A 85 -10.27 -6.86 10.66
CA ALA A 85 -11.23 -7.96 10.71
C ALA A 85 -10.72 -9.13 11.57
N ALA A 86 -9.44 -9.48 11.43
CA ALA A 86 -8.81 -10.52 12.24
C ALA A 86 -8.67 -10.12 13.71
N ILE A 87 -8.39 -8.86 14.01
CA ILE A 87 -8.31 -8.34 15.39
C ILE A 87 -9.69 -8.36 16.06
N LEU A 88 -10.74 -8.00 15.31
CA LEU A 88 -12.11 -7.89 15.79
C LEU A 88 -12.87 -9.23 15.74
N GLU A 89 -12.22 -10.30 15.26
CA GLU A 89 -12.84 -11.61 15.03
C GLU A 89 -14.12 -11.51 14.18
N SER A 90 -14.13 -10.53 13.25
CA SER A 90 -15.23 -10.25 12.33
C SER A 90 -14.79 -10.61 10.91
N PRO A 91 -15.24 -11.73 10.34
CA PRO A 91 -14.83 -12.15 9.02
C PRO A 91 -15.27 -11.12 7.96
N ILE A 92 -14.43 -10.97 6.93
CA ILE A 92 -14.75 -10.20 5.72
C ILE A 92 -15.64 -11.09 4.83
N GLU A 93 -16.70 -10.53 4.29
CA GLU A 93 -17.59 -11.25 3.38
C GLU A 93 -16.89 -11.55 2.04
N GLU A 94 -17.37 -12.59 1.35
CA GLU A 94 -16.83 -12.96 0.04
C GLU A 94 -17.04 -11.81 -0.96
N GLY A 95 -15.96 -11.43 -1.66
CA GLY A 95 -15.95 -10.31 -2.60
C GLY A 95 -15.61 -8.95 -1.99
N GLU A 96 -15.38 -8.88 -0.67
CA GLU A 96 -14.90 -7.68 0.00
C GLU A 96 -13.40 -7.77 0.27
N ALA A 97 -12.71 -6.62 0.18
CA ALA A 97 -11.28 -6.48 0.48
C ALA A 97 -10.38 -7.60 -0.12
N GLU A 98 -10.68 -8.04 -1.34
CA GLU A 98 -10.11 -9.22 -2.01
C GLU A 98 -8.57 -9.27 -2.03
N ASP A 99 -7.91 -8.09 -2.04
CA ASP A 99 -6.44 -7.97 -2.05
C ASP A 99 -5.85 -7.78 -0.66
N SER A 100 -6.69 -7.74 0.35
CA SER A 100 -6.29 -7.49 1.73
C SER A 100 -5.75 -8.76 2.37
N ILE A 101 -4.63 -8.66 3.06
CA ILE A 101 -4.01 -9.76 3.81
C ILE A 101 -3.86 -9.34 5.26
N ASN A 102 -4.16 -10.24 6.18
CA ASN A 102 -3.96 -9.99 7.60
C ASN A 102 -2.47 -9.82 7.94
N LEU A 103 -2.11 -8.65 8.47
CA LEU A 103 -0.74 -8.29 8.85
C LEU A 103 -0.32 -8.81 10.23
N MET A 104 -1.22 -9.31 11.07
CA MET A 104 -0.89 -9.74 12.44
C MET A 104 0.29 -10.72 12.51
N PRO A 105 0.43 -11.71 11.58
CA PRO A 105 1.59 -12.61 11.61
C PRO A 105 2.92 -11.89 11.50
N THR A 106 3.04 -10.92 10.58
CA THR A 106 4.28 -10.16 10.38
C THR A 106 4.48 -9.03 11.39
N LEU A 107 3.42 -8.54 12.02
CA LEU A 107 3.50 -7.55 13.11
C LEU A 107 4.03 -8.19 14.41
N ARG A 108 3.67 -9.45 14.68
CA ARG A 108 4.16 -10.22 15.83
C ARG A 108 5.55 -10.79 15.60
N ASP A 109 5.85 -11.18 14.37
CA ASP A 109 7.15 -11.71 13.94
C ASP A 109 7.60 -11.01 12.65
N PRO A 110 8.46 -9.98 12.74
CA PRO A 110 8.94 -9.23 11.58
C PRO A 110 9.66 -10.07 10.51
N GLY A 111 10.13 -11.27 10.87
CA GLY A 111 10.73 -12.22 9.92
C GLY A 111 9.73 -12.99 9.08
N LYS A 112 8.43 -12.98 9.43
CA LYS A 112 7.40 -13.77 8.77
C LYS A 112 6.73 -12.99 7.64
N PRO A 113 6.96 -13.34 6.36
CA PRO A 113 6.30 -12.68 5.24
C PRO A 113 4.80 -13.04 5.21
N VAL A 114 3.98 -12.12 4.73
CA VAL A 114 2.53 -12.31 4.52
C VAL A 114 2.15 -12.30 3.06
N ARG A 115 3.03 -11.76 2.19
CA ARG A 115 2.86 -11.76 0.74
C ARG A 115 4.20 -11.74 0.01
N ASP A 116 4.22 -12.30 -1.20
CA ASP A 116 5.40 -12.31 -2.08
C ASP A 116 5.34 -11.20 -3.13
N SER A 117 4.15 -10.66 -3.38
CA SER A 117 3.95 -9.64 -4.41
C SER A 117 2.83 -8.65 -4.06
N LEU A 118 2.92 -7.46 -4.65
CA LEU A 118 1.93 -6.40 -4.53
C LEU A 118 1.79 -5.68 -5.87
N VAL A 119 0.55 -5.55 -6.35
CA VAL A 119 0.22 -4.72 -7.52
C VAL A 119 -0.28 -3.37 -7.04
N HIS A 120 0.24 -2.31 -7.62
CA HIS A 120 -0.26 -0.95 -7.41
C HIS A 120 -0.38 -0.20 -8.74
N HIS A 121 -1.10 0.91 -8.75
CA HIS A 121 -1.33 1.69 -9.95
C HIS A 121 -1.19 3.19 -9.71
N SER A 122 -0.91 3.92 -10.78
CA SER A 122 -0.91 5.39 -10.79
C SER A 122 -2.32 5.94 -11.07
N VAL A 123 -2.49 7.25 -10.87
CA VAL A 123 -3.75 7.94 -11.25
C VAL A 123 -4.03 7.89 -12.75
N SER A 124 -3.01 7.68 -13.58
CA SER A 124 -3.13 7.50 -15.04
C SER A 124 -3.43 6.06 -15.46
N GLY A 125 -3.67 5.14 -14.50
CA GLY A 125 -4.01 3.75 -14.81
C GLY A 125 -2.83 2.86 -15.17
N GLU A 126 -1.59 3.31 -14.94
CA GLU A 126 -0.41 2.47 -15.11
C GLU A 126 -0.31 1.49 -13.95
N PHE A 127 -0.03 0.24 -14.24
CA PHE A 127 0.18 -0.79 -13.22
C PHE A 127 1.66 -1.07 -13.01
N ALA A 128 2.03 -1.38 -11.78
CA ALA A 128 3.32 -1.93 -11.41
C ALA A 128 3.14 -3.17 -10.53
N LEU A 129 4.03 -4.13 -10.71
CA LEU A 129 4.16 -5.32 -9.85
C LEU A 129 5.45 -5.20 -9.04
N ARG A 130 5.33 -5.25 -7.72
CA ARG A 130 6.44 -5.47 -6.80
C ARG A 130 6.48 -6.95 -6.41
N SER A 131 7.62 -7.60 -6.58
CA SER A 131 7.84 -8.97 -6.10
C SER A 131 9.29 -9.11 -5.63
N GLY A 132 9.44 -9.46 -4.35
CA GLY A 132 10.73 -9.46 -3.69
C GLY A 132 11.47 -8.12 -3.86
N LYS A 133 12.68 -8.17 -4.44
CA LYS A 133 13.49 -6.97 -4.74
C LYS A 133 13.12 -6.28 -6.06
N TRP A 134 12.28 -6.89 -6.89
CA TRP A 134 11.98 -6.38 -8.23
C TRP A 134 10.72 -5.55 -8.27
N LYS A 135 10.76 -4.48 -9.06
CA LYS A 135 9.57 -3.70 -9.43
C LYS A 135 9.52 -3.57 -10.94
N MET A 136 8.44 -4.06 -11.52
CA MET A 136 8.18 -4.02 -12.97
C MET A 136 7.05 -3.04 -13.28
N ILE A 137 7.25 -2.17 -14.27
CA ILE A 137 6.24 -1.25 -14.83
C ILE A 137 6.10 -1.57 -16.33
N PRO A 138 5.19 -2.48 -16.70
CA PRO A 138 5.12 -3.00 -18.08
C PRO A 138 4.85 -1.92 -19.13
N SER A 139 3.93 -0.98 -18.85
CA SER A 139 3.56 0.09 -19.78
C SER A 139 4.73 1.00 -20.17
N LYS A 140 5.72 1.14 -19.28
CA LYS A 140 6.93 1.94 -19.49
C LYS A 140 8.13 1.12 -19.92
N LYS A 141 8.02 -0.21 -20.01
CA LYS A 141 9.16 -1.12 -20.18
C LYS A 141 10.27 -0.82 -19.17
N MET A 142 9.91 -0.78 -17.89
CA MET A 142 10.85 -0.50 -16.80
C MET A 142 10.88 -1.65 -15.81
N LEU A 143 12.10 -2.00 -15.37
CA LEU A 143 12.39 -2.98 -14.33
C LEU A 143 13.48 -2.44 -13.40
N PHE A 144 13.20 -2.39 -12.11
CA PHE A 144 14.14 -1.90 -11.10
C PHE A 144 14.41 -2.96 -10.04
N ASN A 145 15.67 -3.04 -9.59
CA ASN A 145 16.07 -3.80 -8.43
C ASN A 145 16.11 -2.87 -7.21
N LEU A 146 15.03 -2.81 -6.45
CA LEU A 146 14.89 -1.88 -5.33
C LEU A 146 15.81 -2.17 -4.13
N ALA A 147 16.46 -3.34 -4.07
CA ALA A 147 17.47 -3.62 -3.05
C ALA A 147 18.77 -2.85 -3.30
N THR A 148 19.12 -2.58 -4.57
CA THR A 148 20.32 -1.86 -4.97
C THR A 148 20.05 -0.49 -5.58
N ASP A 149 18.82 -0.25 -6.01
CA ASP A 149 18.37 0.98 -6.65
C ASP A 149 16.98 1.39 -6.13
N PRO A 150 16.86 1.77 -4.85
CA PRO A 150 15.58 2.17 -4.26
C PRO A 150 15.02 3.48 -4.83
N VAL A 151 15.84 4.21 -5.60
CA VAL A 151 15.49 5.49 -6.25
C VAL A 151 15.05 5.34 -7.70
N GLU A 152 15.02 4.11 -8.24
CA GLU A 152 14.50 3.76 -9.57
C GLU A 152 15.20 4.51 -10.73
N VAL A 153 16.54 4.58 -10.69
CA VAL A 153 17.34 5.25 -11.73
C VAL A 153 17.79 4.26 -12.81
N LYS A 154 18.21 3.04 -12.40
CA LYS A 154 18.80 2.05 -13.31
C LYS A 154 17.74 1.10 -13.86
N ASN A 155 17.19 1.42 -15.03
CA ASN A 155 16.26 0.52 -15.73
C ASN A 155 17.00 -0.72 -16.27
N GLN A 156 16.60 -1.91 -15.82
CA GLN A 156 17.18 -3.21 -16.19
C GLN A 156 16.28 -4.01 -17.15
N TRP A 157 15.31 -3.36 -17.80
CA TRP A 157 14.36 -4.05 -18.66
C TRP A 157 14.99 -4.91 -19.75
N ASN A 158 16.01 -4.40 -20.43
CA ASN A 158 16.66 -5.12 -21.52
C ASN A 158 17.69 -6.16 -21.02
N ASP A 159 18.14 -6.03 -19.76
CA ASP A 159 19.21 -6.86 -19.20
C ASP A 159 18.68 -8.10 -18.48
N GLN A 160 17.39 -8.11 -18.08
CA GLN A 160 16.78 -9.11 -17.20
C GLN A 160 15.53 -9.76 -17.81
N LEU A 161 15.66 -10.25 -19.06
CA LEU A 161 14.53 -10.79 -19.83
C LEU A 161 13.83 -11.97 -19.14
N LYS A 162 14.58 -12.84 -18.45
CA LYS A 162 14.02 -13.96 -17.68
C LYS A 162 13.13 -13.45 -16.54
N ILE A 163 13.62 -12.50 -15.74
CA ILE A 163 12.86 -11.90 -14.64
C ILE A 163 11.60 -11.22 -15.15
N ILE A 164 11.67 -10.51 -16.27
CA ILE A 164 10.49 -9.88 -16.89
C ILE A 164 9.46 -10.92 -17.29
N SER A 165 9.88 -12.05 -17.87
CA SER A 165 8.96 -13.13 -18.25
C SER A 165 8.24 -13.70 -17.03
N GLU A 166 8.96 -13.97 -15.95
CA GLU A 166 8.42 -14.47 -14.68
C GLU A 166 7.43 -13.49 -14.05
N LEU A 167 7.79 -12.19 -13.99
CA LEU A 167 6.94 -11.16 -13.43
C LEU A 167 5.68 -10.89 -14.27
N LYS A 168 5.78 -10.97 -15.59
CA LYS A 168 4.61 -10.88 -16.48
C LYS A 168 3.64 -12.03 -16.26
N GLN A 169 4.17 -13.25 -16.13
CA GLN A 169 3.36 -14.43 -15.83
C GLN A 169 2.65 -14.26 -14.48
N LEU A 170 3.38 -13.87 -13.43
CA LEU A 170 2.81 -13.62 -12.10
C LEU A 170 1.72 -12.55 -12.15
N MET A 171 1.96 -11.43 -12.83
CA MET A 171 0.98 -10.35 -12.98
C MET A 171 -0.28 -10.83 -13.72
N GLY A 172 -0.12 -11.67 -14.75
CA GLY A 172 -1.23 -12.29 -15.47
C GLY A 172 -2.06 -13.20 -14.55
N GLN A 173 -1.42 -14.02 -13.72
CA GLN A 173 -2.11 -14.89 -12.76
C GLN A 173 -2.92 -14.09 -11.74
N ILE A 174 -2.35 -13.01 -11.19
CA ILE A 174 -3.05 -12.12 -10.25
C ILE A 174 -4.28 -11.49 -10.92
N THR A 175 -4.15 -11.05 -12.17
CA THR A 175 -5.25 -10.42 -12.91
C THR A 175 -6.38 -11.40 -13.21
N ILE A 176 -6.05 -12.65 -13.59
CA ILE A 176 -7.05 -13.70 -13.84
C ILE A 176 -7.78 -14.07 -12.56
N ALA A 177 -7.06 -14.33 -11.47
CA ALA A 177 -7.64 -14.67 -10.19
C ALA A 177 -8.63 -13.60 -9.68
N ARG A 178 -8.34 -12.33 -9.93
CA ARG A 178 -9.26 -11.21 -9.61
C ARG A 178 -10.50 -11.20 -10.51
N ALA A 179 -10.31 -11.45 -11.80
CA ALA A 179 -11.44 -11.51 -12.75
C ALA A 179 -12.40 -12.64 -12.39
N ASP A 180 -11.89 -13.79 -12.00
CA ASP A 180 -12.68 -14.95 -11.61
C ASP A 180 -13.46 -14.67 -10.31
N LYS A 181 -12.84 -14.10 -9.30
CA LYS A 181 -13.52 -13.65 -8.06
C LYS A 181 -14.62 -12.63 -8.34
N LYS A 182 -14.34 -11.60 -9.16
CA LYS A 182 -15.32 -10.59 -9.54
C LYS A 182 -16.52 -11.18 -10.28
N ASN A 183 -16.33 -12.25 -11.06
CA ASN A 183 -17.41 -12.92 -11.76
C ASN A 183 -18.22 -13.85 -10.83
N ALA A 184 -17.60 -14.42 -9.80
CA ALA A 184 -18.26 -15.25 -8.78
C ALA A 184 -19.10 -14.39 -7.80
N SER A 185 -18.63 -13.19 -7.48
CA SER A 185 -19.26 -12.27 -6.51
C SER A 185 -20.07 -11.16 -7.17
N LYS A 186 -21.02 -11.47 -8.08
CA LYS A 186 -22.00 -10.46 -8.49
C LYS A 186 -23.03 -10.28 -7.37
N PRO A 187 -23.00 -9.19 -6.59
CA PRO A 187 -24.03 -8.97 -5.58
C PRO A 187 -25.37 -8.70 -6.27
N SER A 188 -26.38 -9.45 -5.91
CA SER A 188 -27.79 -9.22 -6.26
C SER A 188 -28.43 -8.10 -5.40
N GLY A 189 -27.65 -7.10 -5.01
CA GLY A 189 -28.11 -6.00 -4.18
C GLY A 189 -28.19 -4.67 -4.93
N PRO A 190 -28.94 -3.68 -4.42
CA PRO A 190 -29.10 -2.38 -5.06
C PRO A 190 -27.74 -1.67 -5.16
N LYS A 191 -27.39 -1.25 -6.38
CA LYS A 191 -26.19 -0.46 -6.64
C LYS A 191 -26.29 0.84 -5.84
N PHE A 192 -25.40 1.02 -4.88
CA PHE A 192 -25.24 2.29 -4.18
C PHE A 192 -24.63 3.29 -5.17
N GLN A 193 -25.46 4.12 -5.77
CA GLN A 193 -25.03 5.21 -6.62
C GLN A 193 -24.69 6.40 -5.71
N LEU A 194 -23.40 6.64 -5.50
CA LEU A 194 -22.94 7.91 -4.93
C LEU A 194 -23.17 9.00 -6.00
N ASP A 195 -24.25 9.74 -5.86
CA ASP A 195 -24.50 10.95 -6.66
C ASP A 195 -23.50 12.05 -6.25
N TYR A 196 -22.34 12.03 -6.90
CA TYR A 196 -21.45 13.18 -6.87
C TYR A 196 -22.07 14.30 -7.72
N LYS A 197 -22.94 15.10 -7.12
CA LYS A 197 -23.28 16.40 -7.72
C LYS A 197 -21.98 17.18 -7.87
N LYS A 198 -21.57 17.41 -9.12
CA LYS A 198 -20.51 18.36 -9.47
C LYS A 198 -20.89 19.71 -8.86
N LYS A 199 -20.27 20.07 -7.75
CA LYS A 199 -20.26 21.47 -7.30
C LYS A 199 -19.44 22.23 -8.34
N GLY A 200 -20.06 23.20 -8.99
CA GLY A 200 -19.42 24.15 -9.88
C GLY A 200 -18.29 24.93 -9.17
N PRO A 201 -17.52 25.73 -9.91
CA PRO A 201 -16.39 26.45 -9.37
C PRO A 201 -16.84 27.37 -8.22
N HIS A 202 -16.16 27.31 -7.09
CA HIS A 202 -16.34 28.22 -5.97
C HIS A 202 -15.94 29.62 -6.42
N ASP A 203 -16.92 30.50 -6.64
CA ASP A 203 -16.74 31.94 -6.58
C ASP A 203 -16.52 32.31 -5.10
N GLY A 204 -15.27 32.51 -4.73
CA GLY A 204 -14.89 33.08 -3.45
C GLY A 204 -15.12 34.59 -3.46
N PRO A 205 -15.52 35.22 -2.32
CA PRO A 205 -15.70 36.66 -2.24
C PRO A 205 -14.36 37.39 -2.38
N ARG A 206 -14.42 38.54 -3.02
CA ARG A 206 -13.34 39.53 -3.23
C ARG A 206 -12.81 40.10 -1.93
#